data_2c1463cec0594f2f0a94db1c4f0dd267
#
_entry.id   2c1463cec0594f2f0a94db1c4f0dd267
#
_cell.length_a   1.000
_cell.length_b   1.000
_cell.length_c   1.000
_cell.angle_alpha   90.00
_cell.angle_beta   90.00
_cell.angle_gamma   90.00
#
_symmetry.space_group_name_H-M   'P 1'
#
loop_
_entity.id
_entity.type
_entity.pdbx_description
1 polymer ?
#
loop_
_entity_poly.entity_id
_entity_poly.type
_entity_poly.pdbx_seq_one_letter_code
_entity_poly.pdbx_strand_id
1 'polypeptide(L)'
;MSHIYFYSATDEFKKSEIKPMYTFDYLVFIGRFQPFHLAHMLTIEIALRQSQHVVLALGSAQPERNTKNPFLATEREQMILSNFSEEDQKRIHFVHVIDVYNDEKWVKQVKQLVNQVVPAHSNVGLIGHFKDESSYYLKLFPEWTMVELESLKASMSATPMRDAYYRGEIKTQAFPKGSIQFLENFQKTPIYAALQQKFLAGDTSNLDLTE
;
A
#
# COMPACT_ATOMS: atom_id res chain seq x y z
N MET A 1 -35.69 6.09 -65.85
CA MET A 1 -35.27 4.97 -64.94
C MET A 1 -34.09 5.42 -64.15
N SER A 2 -34.32 5.82 -62.89
CA SER A 2 -33.28 6.36 -61.99
C SER A 2 -32.79 5.27 -61.10
N HIS A 3 -31.49 4.96 -61.19
CA HIS A 3 -30.83 3.98 -60.34
C HIS A 3 -30.42 4.67 -59.06
N ILE A 4 -31.04 4.27 -57.94
CA ILE A 4 -30.66 4.66 -56.61
C ILE A 4 -29.58 3.68 -56.11
N TYR A 5 -28.35 4.17 -55.91
CA TYR A 5 -27.31 3.41 -55.27
C TYR A 5 -27.46 3.57 -53.74
N PHE A 6 -27.79 2.44 -53.07
CA PHE A 6 -27.69 2.35 -51.62
C PHE A 6 -26.22 2.22 -51.23
N TYR A 7 -25.66 3.20 -50.59
CA TYR A 7 -24.40 3.09 -49.87
C TYR A 7 -24.67 2.36 -48.55
N SER A 8 -24.11 1.18 -48.42
CA SER A 8 -24.03 0.43 -47.16
C SER A 8 -22.94 1.07 -46.32
N ALA A 9 -23.34 1.85 -45.28
CA ALA A 9 -22.44 2.35 -44.28
C ALA A 9 -22.22 1.29 -43.21
N THR A 10 -21.28 0.40 -43.45
CA THR A 10 -20.63 -0.40 -42.42
C THR A 10 -19.24 0.17 -42.14
N ASP A 11 -19.20 1.40 -41.66
CA ASP A 11 -18.01 1.88 -40.99
C ASP A 11 -17.96 1.24 -39.59
N GLU A 12 -17.15 0.21 -39.48
CA GLU A 12 -16.64 -0.27 -38.21
C GLU A 12 -15.91 0.88 -37.52
N PHE A 13 -16.59 1.56 -36.60
CA PHE A 13 -15.94 2.37 -35.61
C PHE A 13 -15.04 1.44 -34.80
N LYS A 14 -13.78 1.28 -35.23
CA LYS A 14 -12.73 0.78 -34.37
C LYS A 14 -12.77 1.66 -33.13
N LYS A 15 -13.27 1.12 -32.02
CA LYS A 15 -13.08 1.68 -30.70
C LYS A 15 -11.56 1.84 -30.51
N SER A 16 -11.03 3.02 -30.84
CA SER A 16 -9.69 3.36 -30.42
C SER A 16 -9.72 3.31 -28.90
N GLU A 17 -9.06 2.35 -28.30
CA GLU A 17 -8.83 2.30 -26.87
C GLU A 17 -8.10 3.59 -26.51
N ILE A 18 -8.85 4.55 -25.95
CA ILE A 18 -8.26 5.76 -25.37
C ILE A 18 -7.46 5.25 -24.18
N LYS A 19 -6.15 5.05 -24.37
CA LYS A 19 -5.26 4.72 -23.26
C LYS A 19 -5.35 5.85 -22.24
N PRO A 20 -5.63 5.56 -20.97
CA PRO A 20 -5.63 6.59 -19.95
C PRO A 20 -4.26 7.29 -19.96
N MET A 21 -4.27 8.62 -20.00
CA MET A 21 -3.05 9.40 -19.96
C MET A 21 -2.64 9.57 -18.49
N TYR A 22 -1.71 8.73 -18.05
CA TYR A 22 -1.15 8.81 -16.70
C TYR A 22 -0.12 9.95 -16.59
N THR A 23 -0.08 10.61 -15.44
CA THR A 23 0.89 11.64 -15.13
C THR A 23 2.28 11.04 -14.83
N PHE A 24 2.28 9.84 -14.22
CA PHE A 24 3.49 9.12 -13.83
C PHE A 24 3.52 7.72 -14.44
N ASP A 25 4.74 7.21 -14.68
CA ASP A 25 4.91 5.79 -14.95
C ASP A 25 4.76 4.99 -13.66
N TYR A 26 5.36 5.48 -12.57
CA TYR A 26 5.32 4.86 -11.26
C TYR A 26 5.05 5.89 -10.16
N LEU A 27 4.15 5.56 -9.23
CA LEU A 27 4.02 6.27 -7.95
C LEU A 27 4.46 5.36 -6.80
N VAL A 28 5.37 5.84 -5.98
CA VAL A 28 5.86 5.15 -4.79
C VAL A 28 5.03 5.59 -3.59
N PHE A 29 4.51 4.63 -2.82
CA PHE A 29 3.86 4.88 -1.54
C PHE A 29 4.57 4.13 -0.43
N ILE A 30 5.15 4.87 0.52
CA ILE A 30 5.92 4.31 1.64
C ILE A 30 5.03 4.23 2.88
N GLY A 31 4.94 3.04 3.49
CA GLY A 31 4.14 2.86 4.68
C GLY A 31 4.40 1.52 5.38
N ARG A 32 3.97 1.40 6.64
CA ARG A 32 4.07 0.13 7.38
C ARG A 32 2.89 -0.80 7.16
N PHE A 33 1.70 -0.24 6.91
CA PHE A 33 0.47 -1.01 6.68
C PHE A 33 0.19 -2.05 7.78
N GLN A 34 0.28 -1.64 9.04
CA GLN A 34 0.20 -2.51 10.24
C GLN A 34 -1.00 -2.15 11.15
N PRO A 35 -2.27 -2.46 10.76
CA PRO A 35 -2.72 -3.11 9.52
C PRO A 35 -3.03 -2.13 8.37
N PHE A 36 -3.36 -2.68 7.20
CA PHE A 36 -3.88 -1.94 6.06
C PHE A 36 -5.31 -1.47 6.33
N HIS A 37 -5.61 -0.19 6.11
CA HIS A 37 -6.89 0.45 6.41
C HIS A 37 -7.38 1.36 5.28
N LEU A 38 -8.61 1.88 5.38
CA LEU A 38 -9.28 2.64 4.32
C LEU A 38 -8.49 3.86 3.82
N ALA A 39 -7.76 4.57 4.68
CA ALA A 39 -6.94 5.69 4.23
C ALA A 39 -5.75 5.21 3.34
N HIS A 40 -5.15 4.07 3.63
CA HIS A 40 -4.15 3.46 2.75
C HIS A 40 -4.77 3.04 1.41
N MET A 41 -5.95 2.40 1.44
CA MET A 41 -6.67 1.99 0.23
C MET A 41 -6.95 3.19 -0.67
N LEU A 42 -7.51 4.27 -0.11
CA LEU A 42 -7.79 5.48 -0.86
C LEU A 42 -6.53 6.09 -1.49
N THR A 43 -5.39 6.10 -0.76
CA THR A 43 -4.12 6.56 -1.32
C THR A 43 -3.70 5.74 -2.53
N ILE A 44 -3.81 4.41 -2.46
CA ILE A 44 -3.47 3.50 -3.57
C ILE A 44 -4.43 3.71 -4.75
N GLU A 45 -5.73 3.86 -4.51
CA GLU A 45 -6.72 4.14 -5.57
C GLU A 45 -6.43 5.46 -6.29
N ILE A 46 -6.00 6.50 -5.54
CA ILE A 46 -5.59 7.78 -6.14
C ILE A 46 -4.32 7.58 -6.96
N ALA A 47 -3.35 6.82 -6.45
CA ALA A 47 -2.11 6.51 -7.16
C ALA A 47 -2.38 5.76 -8.46
N LEU A 48 -3.24 4.73 -8.45
CA LEU A 48 -3.63 3.95 -9.63
C LEU A 48 -4.35 4.79 -10.71
N ARG A 49 -4.99 5.89 -10.31
CA ARG A 49 -5.61 6.84 -11.27
C ARG A 49 -4.59 7.77 -11.92
N GLN A 50 -3.45 8.02 -11.27
CA GLN A 50 -2.44 9.00 -11.72
C GLN A 50 -1.20 8.35 -12.32
N SER A 51 -0.97 7.04 -12.12
CA SER A 51 0.21 6.34 -12.62
C SER A 51 -0.14 5.02 -13.29
N GLN A 52 0.76 4.55 -14.17
CA GLN A 52 0.64 3.23 -14.78
C GLN A 52 0.81 2.12 -13.74
N HIS A 53 1.74 2.31 -12.79
CA HIS A 53 2.08 1.36 -11.74
C HIS A 53 2.24 2.05 -10.39
N VAL A 54 2.00 1.31 -9.32
CA VAL A 54 2.22 1.75 -7.94
C VAL A 54 3.23 0.82 -7.27
N VAL A 55 4.24 1.39 -6.63
CA VAL A 55 5.21 0.64 -5.82
C VAL A 55 4.92 0.90 -4.34
N LEU A 56 4.54 -0.14 -3.61
CA LEU A 56 4.32 -0.07 -2.17
C LEU A 56 5.61 -0.47 -1.45
N ALA A 57 6.27 0.49 -0.84
CA ALA A 57 7.44 0.26 -0.01
C ALA A 57 7.00 -0.06 1.43
N LEU A 58 6.97 -1.37 1.74
CA LEU A 58 6.54 -1.88 3.04
C LEU A 58 7.66 -1.69 4.08
N GLY A 59 7.56 -0.65 4.89
CA GLY A 59 8.51 -0.41 6.00
C GLY A 59 8.39 -1.45 7.11
N SER A 60 9.39 -1.50 7.99
CA SER A 60 9.48 -2.48 9.09
C SER A 60 9.25 -3.91 8.58
N ALA A 61 10.01 -4.30 7.55
CA ALA A 61 9.88 -5.61 6.89
C ALA A 61 10.81 -6.67 7.50
N GLN A 62 11.28 -6.46 8.72
CA GLN A 62 12.01 -7.47 9.49
C GLN A 62 11.17 -8.74 9.66
N PRO A 63 11.81 -9.91 9.70
CA PRO A 63 11.09 -11.18 9.85
C PRO A 63 10.46 -11.37 11.24
N GLU A 64 10.96 -10.65 12.25
CA GLU A 64 10.47 -10.74 13.62
C GLU A 64 9.16 -9.99 13.79
N ARG A 65 8.25 -10.59 14.55
CA ARG A 65 6.97 -9.98 14.93
C ARG A 65 7.06 -9.36 16.32
N ASN A 66 6.34 -8.27 16.50
CA ASN A 66 6.09 -7.69 17.82
C ASN A 66 4.73 -6.98 17.81
N THR A 67 4.34 -6.43 18.96
CA THR A 67 3.04 -5.77 19.11
C THR A 67 2.85 -4.54 18.22
N LYS A 68 3.93 -3.91 17.74
CA LYS A 68 3.86 -2.79 16.79
C LYS A 68 3.82 -3.26 15.32
N ASN A 69 4.48 -4.39 15.03
CA ASN A 69 4.60 -4.98 13.70
C ASN A 69 4.14 -6.46 13.73
N PRO A 70 2.82 -6.71 13.88
CA PRO A 70 2.28 -8.07 13.99
C PRO A 70 2.33 -8.87 12.68
N PHE A 71 2.29 -8.20 11.54
CA PHE A 71 2.15 -8.83 10.24
C PHE A 71 3.46 -8.81 9.45
N LEU A 72 3.88 -9.97 8.94
CA LEU A 72 5.00 -10.07 8.02
C LEU A 72 4.75 -9.27 6.73
N ALA A 73 5.81 -8.96 5.99
CA ALA A 73 5.67 -8.26 4.72
C ALA A 73 4.74 -8.99 3.74
N THR A 74 4.92 -10.29 3.58
CA THR A 74 4.08 -11.14 2.70
C THR A 74 2.62 -11.20 3.13
N GLU A 75 2.33 -11.16 4.42
CA GLU A 75 0.96 -11.12 4.95
C GLU A 75 0.30 -9.77 4.67
N ARG A 76 1.08 -8.68 4.75
CA ARG A 76 0.59 -7.34 4.38
C ARG A 76 0.31 -7.23 2.88
N GLU A 77 1.14 -7.84 2.03
CA GLU A 77 0.86 -7.94 0.59
C GLU A 77 -0.48 -8.63 0.32
N GLN A 78 -0.70 -9.80 0.92
CA GLN A 78 -1.96 -10.54 0.79
C GLN A 78 -3.15 -9.72 1.29
N MET A 79 -3.02 -9.08 2.47
CA MET A 79 -4.04 -8.21 3.04
C MET A 79 -4.36 -7.03 2.10
N ILE A 80 -3.36 -6.43 1.48
CA ILE A 80 -3.54 -5.31 0.54
C ILE A 80 -4.21 -5.80 -0.74
N LEU A 81 -3.63 -6.80 -1.40
CA LEU A 81 -4.10 -7.29 -2.70
C LEU A 81 -5.54 -7.81 -2.65
N SER A 82 -5.97 -8.40 -1.54
CA SER A 82 -7.34 -8.89 -1.36
C SER A 82 -8.43 -7.82 -1.49
N ASN A 83 -8.06 -6.54 -1.54
CA ASN A 83 -8.97 -5.41 -1.68
C ASN A 83 -8.99 -4.78 -3.07
N PHE A 84 -8.21 -5.29 -4.01
CA PHE A 84 -8.09 -4.76 -5.37
C PHE A 84 -8.49 -5.79 -6.42
N SER A 85 -8.97 -5.32 -7.57
CA SER A 85 -9.27 -6.17 -8.73
C SER A 85 -8.01 -6.85 -9.27
N GLU A 86 -8.17 -7.99 -9.98
CA GLU A 86 -7.03 -8.67 -10.62
C GLU A 86 -6.26 -7.77 -11.61
N GLU A 87 -6.94 -6.81 -12.24
CA GLU A 87 -6.33 -5.83 -13.12
C GLU A 87 -5.45 -4.85 -12.34
N ASP A 88 -5.97 -4.30 -11.25
CA ASP A 88 -5.21 -3.39 -10.40
C ASP A 88 -4.04 -4.09 -9.68
N GLN A 89 -4.24 -5.35 -9.25
CA GLN A 89 -3.18 -6.16 -8.63
C GLN A 89 -1.94 -6.27 -9.54
N LYS A 90 -2.11 -6.40 -10.87
CA LYS A 90 -1.01 -6.44 -11.83
C LYS A 90 -0.20 -5.14 -11.92
N ARG A 91 -0.77 -4.05 -11.45
CA ARG A 91 -0.17 -2.71 -11.43
C ARG A 91 0.44 -2.35 -10.08
N ILE A 92 0.20 -3.16 -9.05
CA ILE A 92 0.73 -2.95 -7.69
C ILE A 92 1.95 -3.84 -7.48
N HIS A 93 3.07 -3.22 -7.16
CA HIS A 93 4.35 -3.85 -6.88
C HIS A 93 4.76 -3.62 -5.43
N PHE A 94 5.54 -4.54 -4.87
CA PHE A 94 5.98 -4.44 -3.48
C PHE A 94 7.49 -4.45 -3.38
N VAL A 95 8.02 -3.66 -2.44
CA VAL A 95 9.40 -3.75 -2.00
C VAL A 95 9.44 -3.77 -0.47
N HIS A 96 10.31 -4.60 0.10
CA HIS A 96 10.41 -4.82 1.54
C HIS A 96 11.56 -4.00 2.11
N VAL A 97 11.24 -2.99 2.91
CA VAL A 97 12.19 -2.07 3.51
C VAL A 97 12.39 -2.42 4.99
N ILE A 98 13.59 -2.84 5.35
CA ILE A 98 13.93 -3.09 6.75
C ILE A 98 14.27 -1.79 7.47
N ASP A 99 14.01 -1.74 8.78
CA ASP A 99 14.36 -0.59 9.59
C ASP A 99 15.89 -0.54 9.80
N VAL A 100 16.49 0.57 9.40
CA VAL A 100 17.87 0.91 9.70
C VAL A 100 17.85 2.28 10.38
N TYR A 101 18.44 2.39 11.57
CA TYR A 101 18.40 3.61 12.39
C TYR A 101 19.37 4.67 11.87
N ASN A 102 19.31 4.94 10.55
CA ASN A 102 20.10 5.93 9.84
C ASN A 102 19.37 6.33 8.55
N ASP A 103 18.93 7.57 8.46
CA ASP A 103 18.11 8.06 7.34
C ASP A 103 18.81 7.92 5.98
N GLU A 104 20.09 8.22 5.90
CA GLU A 104 20.86 8.15 4.67
C GLU A 104 20.92 6.71 4.13
N LYS A 105 21.20 5.74 5.02
CA LYS A 105 21.21 4.31 4.66
C LYS A 105 19.80 3.84 4.30
N TRP A 106 18.79 4.31 5.03
CA TRP A 106 17.40 3.95 4.77
C TRP A 106 16.92 4.47 3.42
N VAL A 107 17.16 5.74 3.10
CA VAL A 107 16.85 6.35 1.79
C VAL A 107 17.55 5.60 0.67
N LYS A 108 18.83 5.29 0.84
CA LYS A 108 19.60 4.50 -0.14
C LYS A 108 18.97 3.13 -0.38
N GLN A 109 18.57 2.44 0.69
CA GLN A 109 17.89 1.14 0.62
C GLN A 109 16.56 1.25 -0.15
N VAL A 110 15.70 2.21 0.21
CA VAL A 110 14.42 2.43 -0.49
C VAL A 110 14.64 2.66 -1.97
N LYS A 111 15.55 3.55 -2.36
CA LYS A 111 15.86 3.83 -3.77
C LYS A 111 16.39 2.60 -4.50
N GLN A 112 17.28 1.84 -3.89
CA GLN A 112 17.80 0.60 -4.48
C GLN A 112 16.71 -0.43 -4.74
N LEU A 113 15.81 -0.63 -3.77
CA LEU A 113 14.70 -1.57 -3.89
C LEU A 113 13.69 -1.13 -4.96
N VAL A 114 13.32 0.15 -4.98
CA VAL A 114 12.42 0.72 -5.98
C VAL A 114 13.03 0.58 -7.38
N ASN A 115 14.31 0.84 -7.54
CA ASN A 115 15.01 0.72 -8.84
C ASN A 115 15.10 -0.75 -9.35
N GLN A 116 14.84 -1.75 -8.53
CA GLN A 116 14.75 -3.15 -8.99
C GLN A 116 13.41 -3.42 -9.70
N VAL A 117 12.40 -2.61 -9.44
CA VAL A 117 11.04 -2.72 -9.98
C VAL A 117 10.80 -1.71 -11.11
N VAL A 118 11.35 -0.52 -10.95
CA VAL A 118 11.12 0.62 -11.85
C VAL A 118 12.18 0.64 -12.94
N PRO A 119 11.81 0.58 -14.25
CA PRO A 119 12.74 0.71 -15.35
C PRO A 119 13.49 2.06 -15.35
N ALA A 120 14.71 2.06 -15.86
CA ALA A 120 15.46 3.31 -16.04
C ALA A 120 14.68 4.31 -16.90
N HIS A 121 14.83 5.60 -16.59
CA HIS A 121 14.14 6.71 -17.27
C HIS A 121 12.62 6.80 -17.09
N SER A 122 12.02 5.99 -16.20
CA SER A 122 10.62 6.15 -15.84
C SER A 122 10.39 7.45 -15.09
N ASN A 123 9.21 8.07 -15.33
CA ASN A 123 8.74 9.21 -14.54
C ASN A 123 8.20 8.71 -13.20
N VAL A 124 8.94 8.92 -12.11
CA VAL A 124 8.62 8.43 -10.76
C VAL A 124 8.18 9.58 -9.87
N GLY A 125 7.05 9.40 -9.17
CA GLY A 125 6.61 10.29 -8.10
C GLY A 125 6.51 9.57 -6.77
N LEU A 126 6.41 10.34 -5.69
CA LEU A 126 6.16 9.88 -4.33
C LEU A 126 4.79 10.38 -3.89
N ILE A 127 3.89 9.47 -3.49
CA ILE A 127 2.56 9.83 -3.02
C ILE A 127 2.43 9.63 -1.52
N GLY A 128 1.80 10.59 -0.85
CA GLY A 128 1.56 10.53 0.59
C GLY A 128 1.04 11.84 1.12
N HIS A 129 0.96 11.97 2.43
CA HIS A 129 0.56 13.20 3.10
C HIS A 129 1.44 13.46 4.32
N PHE A 130 1.74 14.73 4.56
CA PHE A 130 2.44 15.16 5.76
C PHE A 130 1.45 15.18 6.93
N LYS A 131 1.41 14.08 7.68
CA LYS A 131 0.50 13.90 8.82
C LYS A 131 0.98 14.68 10.05
N ASP A 132 2.23 14.49 10.39
CA ASP A 132 2.93 15.03 11.53
C ASP A 132 4.44 15.03 11.27
N GLU A 133 5.23 15.34 12.30
CA GLU A 133 6.71 15.33 12.19
C GLU A 133 7.29 13.99 11.76
N SER A 134 6.61 12.85 12.02
CA SER A 134 7.07 11.54 11.60
C SER A 134 7.03 11.33 10.08
N SER A 135 6.37 12.23 9.34
CA SER A 135 6.30 12.21 7.87
C SER A 135 7.48 12.91 7.19
N TYR A 136 8.48 13.40 7.97
CA TYR A 136 9.63 14.11 7.44
C TYR A 136 10.40 13.36 6.34
N TYR A 137 10.39 12.03 6.40
CA TYR A 137 11.07 11.16 5.44
C TYR A 137 10.60 11.37 3.99
N LEU A 138 9.37 11.86 3.77
CA LEU A 138 8.88 12.16 2.43
C LEU A 138 9.72 13.23 1.71
N LYS A 139 10.38 14.11 2.47
CA LYS A 139 11.28 15.14 1.92
C LYS A 139 12.68 14.62 1.57
N LEU A 140 13.00 13.38 1.91
CA LEU A 140 14.32 12.79 1.68
C LEU A 140 14.49 12.21 0.26
N PHE A 141 13.46 12.34 -0.59
CA PHE A 141 13.43 11.86 -1.99
C PHE A 141 13.23 13.04 -2.96
N PRO A 142 14.15 14.02 -3.03
CA PRO A 142 13.96 15.23 -3.83
C PRO A 142 13.87 14.98 -5.34
N GLU A 143 14.34 13.83 -5.82
CA GLU A 143 14.25 13.42 -7.22
C GLU A 143 12.87 12.86 -7.62
N TRP A 144 12.03 12.50 -6.67
CA TRP A 144 10.66 12.02 -6.92
C TRP A 144 9.66 13.16 -6.73
N THR A 145 8.88 13.44 -7.77
CA THR A 145 7.85 14.47 -7.68
C THR A 145 6.83 14.11 -6.60
N MET A 146 6.66 14.98 -5.61
CA MET A 146 5.72 14.75 -4.51
C MET A 146 4.28 14.99 -4.93
N VAL A 147 3.43 13.99 -4.76
CA VAL A 147 1.96 14.06 -4.84
C VAL A 147 1.40 14.10 -3.43
N GLU A 148 1.21 15.31 -2.91
CA GLU A 148 0.69 15.49 -1.55
C GLU A 148 -0.83 15.37 -1.51
N LEU A 149 -1.35 14.57 -0.57
CA LEU A 149 -2.77 14.34 -0.36
C LEU A 149 -3.27 15.15 0.84
N GLU A 150 -3.77 16.35 0.61
CA GLU A 150 -4.25 17.24 1.68
C GLU A 150 -5.50 16.73 2.40
N SER A 151 -6.44 16.13 1.66
CA SER A 151 -7.72 15.64 2.19
C SER A 151 -7.58 14.52 3.23
N LEU A 152 -6.42 13.87 3.31
CA LEU A 152 -6.13 12.79 4.25
C LEU A 152 -5.37 13.27 5.51
N LYS A 153 -5.17 14.57 5.71
CA LYS A 153 -4.48 15.13 6.89
C LYS A 153 -5.15 14.77 8.22
N ALA A 154 -6.47 14.56 8.23
CA ALA A 154 -7.23 14.08 9.40
C ALA A 154 -7.29 12.55 9.48
N SER A 155 -6.40 11.87 8.78
CA SER A 155 -6.51 10.45 8.49
C SER A 155 -6.27 9.55 9.70
N MET A 156 -6.93 8.41 9.60
CA MET A 156 -6.86 7.29 10.51
C MET A 156 -5.41 6.89 10.84
N SER A 157 -5.16 6.62 12.12
CA SER A 157 -3.89 6.07 12.59
C SER A 157 -4.03 4.57 12.81
N ALA A 158 -3.07 3.78 12.34
CA ALA A 158 -3.05 2.33 12.56
C ALA A 158 -2.89 1.95 14.05
N THR A 159 -2.28 2.81 14.88
CA THR A 159 -2.04 2.51 16.30
C THR A 159 -3.33 2.27 17.09
N PRO A 160 -4.32 3.18 17.16
CA PRO A 160 -5.55 2.91 17.91
C PRO A 160 -6.38 1.75 17.31
N MET A 161 -6.25 1.48 16.01
CA MET A 161 -6.90 0.33 15.38
C MET A 161 -6.26 -0.98 15.83
N ARG A 162 -4.93 -1.03 15.88
CA ARG A 162 -4.16 -2.19 16.35
C ARG A 162 -4.36 -2.44 17.84
N ASP A 163 -4.46 -1.38 18.65
CA ASP A 163 -4.75 -1.49 20.09
C ASP A 163 -6.14 -2.06 20.32
N ALA A 164 -7.16 -1.62 19.56
CA ALA A 164 -8.51 -2.20 19.60
C ALA A 164 -8.49 -3.67 19.16
N TYR A 165 -7.74 -3.98 18.10
CA TYR A 165 -7.59 -5.34 17.59
C TYR A 165 -7.04 -6.30 18.65
N TYR A 166 -6.01 -5.91 19.39
CA TYR A 166 -5.50 -6.72 20.51
C TYR A 166 -6.46 -6.83 21.71
N ARG A 167 -7.44 -5.94 21.82
CA ARG A 167 -8.55 -6.07 22.78
C ARG A 167 -9.71 -6.91 22.25
N GLY A 168 -9.54 -7.54 21.07
CA GLY A 168 -10.54 -8.40 20.45
C GLY A 168 -11.53 -7.66 19.55
N GLU A 169 -11.40 -6.35 19.36
CA GLU A 169 -12.31 -5.53 18.55
C GLU A 169 -11.71 -5.23 17.18
N ILE A 170 -12.41 -5.63 16.10
CA ILE A 170 -12.10 -5.18 14.74
C ILE A 170 -13.02 -4.00 14.42
N LYS A 171 -12.45 -2.79 14.31
CA LYS A 171 -13.19 -1.57 13.92
C LYS A 171 -13.52 -1.61 12.43
N THR A 172 -14.54 -2.38 12.07
CA THR A 172 -14.90 -2.71 10.68
C THR A 172 -15.10 -1.47 9.79
N GLN A 173 -15.59 -0.35 10.36
CA GLN A 173 -15.74 0.92 9.66
C GLN A 173 -14.39 1.56 9.23
N ALA A 174 -13.26 1.09 9.74
CA ALA A 174 -11.93 1.61 9.43
C ALA A 174 -11.19 0.77 8.38
N PHE A 175 -11.70 -0.41 8.07
CA PHE A 175 -11.01 -1.38 7.21
C PHE A 175 -11.80 -1.73 5.94
N PRO A 176 -11.13 -1.94 4.82
CA PRO A 176 -11.76 -2.55 3.66
C PRO A 176 -12.02 -4.05 3.90
N LYS A 177 -12.94 -4.61 3.13
CA LYS A 177 -13.48 -5.96 3.34
C LYS A 177 -12.43 -7.07 3.40
N GLY A 178 -11.46 -7.04 2.49
CA GLY A 178 -10.37 -8.03 2.48
C GLY A 178 -9.49 -7.96 3.72
N SER A 179 -9.22 -6.74 4.24
CA SER A 179 -8.49 -6.58 5.50
C SER A 179 -9.27 -7.09 6.70
N ILE A 180 -10.59 -6.88 6.75
CA ILE A 180 -11.43 -7.44 7.82
C ILE A 180 -11.32 -8.96 7.82
N GLN A 181 -11.51 -9.60 6.67
CA GLN A 181 -11.42 -11.04 6.54
C GLN A 181 -10.04 -11.59 6.94
N PHE A 182 -8.96 -10.88 6.56
CA PHE A 182 -7.62 -11.24 6.97
C PHE A 182 -7.46 -11.16 8.50
N LEU A 183 -7.89 -10.06 9.12
CA LEU A 183 -7.79 -9.83 10.56
C LEU A 183 -8.58 -10.88 11.36
N GLU A 184 -9.81 -11.22 10.93
CA GLU A 184 -10.63 -12.26 11.53
C GLU A 184 -9.97 -13.65 11.47
N ASN A 185 -9.31 -13.97 10.35
CA ASN A 185 -8.57 -15.23 10.20
C ASN A 185 -7.31 -15.24 11.05
N PHE A 186 -6.57 -14.14 11.09
CA PHE A 186 -5.36 -14.03 11.91
C PHE A 186 -5.66 -14.12 13.42
N GLN A 187 -6.81 -13.62 13.89
CA GLN A 187 -7.25 -13.77 15.28
C GLN A 187 -7.39 -15.23 15.73
N LYS A 188 -7.58 -16.16 14.80
CA LYS A 188 -7.72 -17.59 15.11
C LYS A 188 -6.37 -18.30 15.24
N THR A 189 -5.26 -17.59 15.02
CA THR A 189 -3.91 -18.19 15.03
C THR A 189 -3.27 -18.14 16.42
N PRO A 190 -2.38 -19.12 16.74
CA PRO A 190 -1.59 -19.06 17.97
C PRO A 190 -0.70 -17.81 18.02
N ILE A 191 -0.23 -17.32 16.88
CA ILE A 191 0.57 -16.10 16.76
C ILE A 191 -0.19 -14.89 17.29
N TYR A 192 -1.46 -14.74 16.91
CA TYR A 192 -2.28 -13.64 17.45
C TYR A 192 -2.42 -13.76 18.97
N ALA A 193 -2.70 -14.94 19.49
CA ALA A 193 -2.84 -15.15 20.95
C ALA A 193 -1.56 -14.74 21.71
N ALA A 194 -0.40 -15.13 21.21
CA ALA A 194 0.90 -14.77 21.79
C ALA A 194 1.13 -13.25 21.73
N LEU A 195 0.89 -12.62 20.59
CA LEU A 195 1.01 -11.16 20.43
C LEU A 195 0.02 -10.40 21.33
N GLN A 196 -1.20 -10.90 21.48
CA GLN A 196 -2.22 -10.33 22.38
C GLN A 196 -1.75 -10.39 23.84
N GLN A 197 -1.19 -11.50 24.29
CA GLN A 197 -0.63 -11.63 25.65
C GLN A 197 0.50 -10.63 25.89
N LYS A 198 1.43 -10.48 24.93
CA LYS A 198 2.51 -9.48 25.01
C LYS A 198 1.94 -8.06 25.09
N PHE A 199 0.95 -7.73 24.27
CA PHE A 199 0.30 -6.42 24.28
C PHE A 199 -0.36 -6.11 25.64
N LEU A 200 -1.10 -7.07 26.20
CA LEU A 200 -1.76 -6.91 27.50
C LEU A 200 -0.77 -6.80 28.65
N ALA A 201 0.39 -7.42 28.53
CA ALA A 201 1.51 -7.31 29.47
C ALA A 201 2.35 -6.04 29.31
N GLY A 202 2.08 -5.22 28.25
CA GLY A 202 2.91 -4.05 27.91
C GLY A 202 4.28 -4.42 27.31
N ASP A 203 4.48 -5.67 26.91
CA ASP A 203 5.72 -6.15 26.32
C ASP A 203 5.77 -5.85 24.80
N THR A 204 6.79 -5.08 24.40
CA THR A 204 7.00 -4.69 23.00
C THR A 204 8.17 -5.44 22.34
N SER A 205 8.77 -6.41 23.03
CA SER A 205 9.86 -7.22 22.47
C SER A 205 9.36 -8.11 21.33
N ASN A 206 10.28 -8.61 20.54
CA ASN A 206 9.96 -9.54 19.46
C ASN A 206 9.33 -10.83 20.00
N LEU A 207 8.44 -11.41 19.18
CA LEU A 207 7.85 -12.71 19.47
C LEU A 207 8.91 -13.79 19.21
N ASP A 208 9.17 -14.62 20.22
CA ASP A 208 9.98 -15.83 20.06
C ASP A 208 9.10 -16.94 19.47
N LEU A 209 9.48 -17.45 18.31
CA LEU A 209 8.78 -18.52 17.60
C LEU A 209 9.51 -19.88 17.73
N THR A 210 10.45 -19.99 18.67
CA THR A 210 11.28 -21.20 18.83
C THR A 210 10.66 -22.29 19.73
N GLU A 211 9.35 -22.18 20.06
CA GLU A 211 8.59 -23.21 20.78
C GLU A 211 7.63 -23.98 19.88
#